data_c8717a20da9c6682042d4ec2657dd0b9
#
_entry.id   c8717a20da9c6682042d4ec2657dd0b9
#
_cell.length_a   1.000
_cell.length_b   1.000
_cell.length_c   1.000
_cell.angle_alpha   90.00
_cell.angle_beta   90.00
_cell.angle_gamma   90.00
#
_symmetry.space_group_name_H-M   'P 1'
#
loop_
_entity.id
_entity.type
_entity.pdbx_description
1 polymer ?
#
loop_
_entity_poly.entity_id
_entity_poly.type
_entity_poly.pdbx_seq_one_letter_code
_entity_poly.pdbx_strand_id
1 'polypeptide(L)'
;MEDTTKKKYLSFKEIAAYSLGLFGFQAIVGLLNSYQAEFDGSILGADVTVVAILILVAKILSAVADPVVGSLVDRSHSKMGKFKSMIVYSIVPLLVFTAIIFVDVPFKDNKMLTYVWIFVTYLIWSIAMTMGDVPSQGIAASLTPNPTERTNVVSISNTFKQIGFSACVVIVPIVCLIVPEGSKVFVKKGETDSPMISTEYFWVAVLTAILGCVLFALIPLINKERVITESSEKITAKDMVSALKDNKPLMLVIVSYFLGFGRQMAMGIQVQAANVLLGSQNLVAVLGIVTAIGSMISMALCPLLIKKLDEKKAYILLSVYGFAASIFSFIIGFFWFKNPDNIVLTVLFYASLFLIGLQFGAVTLMPMIMTADAVDYYEYKTGKRMEGAAYSILTLTIKVCLALGTALGLIFVQQSGYYESLASGEFSLHTKNIIFFAYTAMPGILALLSIIPMFKYDIVGANKEAITKALAAKKGEITE
;
A
#
# COMPACT_ATOMS: atom_id res chain seq x y z
N MET A 1 18.78 -5.49 36.86
CA MET A 1 18.49 -5.45 35.41
C MET A 1 19.18 -4.21 34.83
N GLU A 2 20.17 -4.38 33.94
CA GLU A 2 20.75 -3.24 33.26
C GLU A 2 19.68 -2.49 32.48
N ASP A 3 19.68 -1.17 32.58
CA ASP A 3 18.70 -0.29 31.93
C ASP A 3 18.84 -0.40 30.38
N THR A 4 18.18 -1.38 29.80
CA THR A 4 18.23 -1.70 28.35
C THR A 4 17.73 -0.56 27.48
N THR A 5 17.08 0.45 28.10
CA THR A 5 16.52 1.62 27.38
C THR A 5 17.58 2.63 26.94
N LYS A 6 18.76 2.64 27.56
CA LYS A 6 19.87 3.58 27.24
C LYS A 6 20.92 3.03 26.28
N LYS A 7 20.99 1.71 26.10
CA LYS A 7 22.03 1.07 25.29
C LYS A 7 21.61 0.99 23.82
N LYS A 8 22.49 1.43 22.91
CA LYS A 8 22.32 1.27 21.46
C LYS A 8 22.86 -0.09 21.03
N TYR A 9 22.04 -0.87 20.36
CA TYR A 9 22.38 -2.21 19.87
C TYR A 9 22.58 -2.25 18.36
N LEU A 10 21.96 -1.31 17.61
CA LEU A 10 22.00 -1.28 16.16
C LEU A 10 23.05 -0.32 15.64
N SER A 11 23.84 -0.81 14.70
CA SER A 11 24.75 0.03 13.93
C SER A 11 23.99 0.77 12.81
N PHE A 12 24.55 1.87 12.34
CA PHE A 12 24.00 2.59 11.18
C PHE A 12 23.89 1.68 9.94
N LYS A 13 24.87 0.77 9.75
CA LYS A 13 24.84 -0.20 8.65
C LYS A 13 23.63 -1.14 8.70
N GLU A 14 23.24 -1.59 9.89
CA GLU A 14 22.07 -2.47 10.07
C GLU A 14 20.77 -1.72 9.82
N ILE A 15 20.65 -0.47 10.29
CA ILE A 15 19.49 0.37 10.04
C ILE A 15 19.36 0.66 8.54
N ALA A 16 20.47 1.02 7.89
CA ALA A 16 20.49 1.29 6.46
C ALA A 16 20.15 0.03 5.64
N ALA A 17 20.73 -1.13 5.98
CA ALA A 17 20.44 -2.39 5.29
C ALA A 17 18.98 -2.80 5.40
N TYR A 18 18.37 -2.66 6.58
CA TYR A 18 16.96 -2.95 6.78
C TYR A 18 16.07 -1.98 6.00
N SER A 19 16.36 -0.68 6.07
CA SER A 19 15.56 0.34 5.38
C SER A 19 15.69 0.25 3.85
N LEU A 20 16.90 0.08 3.31
CA LEU A 20 17.13 -0.12 1.87
C LEU A 20 16.55 -1.45 1.37
N GLY A 21 16.59 -2.49 2.19
CA GLY A 21 15.98 -3.77 1.86
C GLY A 21 14.47 -3.65 1.69
N LEU A 22 13.79 -2.95 2.60
CA LEU A 22 12.36 -2.69 2.48
C LEU A 22 12.03 -1.73 1.32
N PHE A 23 12.88 -0.76 1.02
CA PHE A 23 12.78 0.07 -0.18
C PHE A 23 12.78 -0.80 -1.45
N GLY A 24 13.77 -1.68 -1.61
CA GLY A 24 13.89 -2.56 -2.78
C GLY A 24 12.69 -3.50 -2.92
N PHE A 25 12.27 -4.10 -1.83
CA PHE A 25 11.07 -4.96 -1.80
C PHE A 25 9.81 -4.22 -2.26
N GLN A 26 9.58 -3.01 -1.72
CA GLN A 26 8.42 -2.22 -2.10
C GLN A 26 8.50 -1.62 -3.50
N ALA A 27 9.69 -1.44 -4.06
CA ALA A 27 9.84 -1.04 -5.45
C ALA A 27 9.28 -2.12 -6.41
N ILE A 28 9.52 -3.41 -6.12
CA ILE A 28 8.92 -4.52 -6.87
C ILE A 28 7.38 -4.48 -6.75
N VAL A 29 6.86 -4.29 -5.55
CA VAL A 29 5.42 -4.21 -5.29
C VAL A 29 4.80 -3.01 -6.01
N GLY A 30 5.46 -1.86 -5.99
CA GLY A 30 5.03 -0.64 -6.67
C GLY A 30 4.95 -0.81 -8.19
N LEU A 31 5.92 -1.52 -8.78
CA LEU A 31 5.91 -1.82 -10.22
C LEU A 31 4.64 -2.59 -10.61
N LEU A 32 4.36 -3.69 -9.94
CA LEU A 32 3.20 -4.50 -10.29
C LEU A 32 1.88 -3.76 -10.05
N ASN A 33 1.75 -3.07 -8.92
CA ASN A 33 0.52 -2.34 -8.65
C ASN A 33 0.26 -1.19 -9.64
N SER A 34 1.30 -0.61 -10.23
CA SER A 34 1.15 0.53 -11.15
C SER A 34 1.03 0.12 -12.61
N TYR A 35 1.78 -0.89 -13.05
CA TYR A 35 1.97 -1.16 -14.48
C TYR A 35 1.42 -2.50 -14.97
N GLN A 36 1.11 -3.46 -14.09
CA GLN A 36 0.63 -4.77 -14.53
C GLN A 36 -0.69 -4.69 -15.29
N ALA A 37 -1.69 -4.01 -14.75
CA ALA A 37 -2.99 -3.91 -15.41
C ALA A 37 -2.90 -3.20 -16.76
N GLU A 38 -1.99 -2.23 -16.88
CA GLU A 38 -1.72 -1.55 -18.16
C GLU A 38 -1.08 -2.51 -19.17
N PHE A 39 -0.09 -3.30 -18.74
CA PHE A 39 0.53 -4.33 -19.57
C PHE A 39 -0.50 -5.39 -20.01
N ASP A 40 -1.30 -5.90 -19.09
CA ASP A 40 -2.30 -6.92 -19.38
C ASP A 40 -3.37 -6.43 -20.37
N GLY A 41 -3.78 -5.15 -20.26
CA GLY A 41 -4.76 -4.55 -21.16
C GLY A 41 -4.18 -4.15 -22.52
N SER A 42 -3.04 -3.46 -22.53
CA SER A 42 -2.47 -2.86 -23.74
C SER A 42 -1.63 -3.85 -24.58
N ILE A 43 -0.89 -4.76 -23.94
CA ILE A 43 0.01 -5.70 -24.63
C ILE A 43 -0.64 -7.08 -24.84
N LEU A 44 -1.26 -7.64 -23.79
CA LEU A 44 -1.91 -8.95 -23.89
C LEU A 44 -3.34 -8.86 -24.42
N GLY A 45 -3.92 -7.66 -24.57
CA GLY A 45 -5.28 -7.47 -25.07
C GLY A 45 -6.35 -8.09 -24.16
N ALA A 46 -6.05 -8.24 -22.89
CA ALA A 46 -6.96 -8.82 -21.89
C ALA A 46 -8.04 -7.81 -21.49
N ASP A 47 -9.27 -8.29 -21.24
CA ASP A 47 -10.30 -7.48 -20.61
C ASP A 47 -9.89 -7.14 -19.17
N VAL A 48 -9.65 -5.87 -18.90
CA VAL A 48 -9.11 -5.41 -17.61
C VAL A 48 -10.11 -5.58 -16.49
N THR A 49 -11.41 -5.67 -16.76
CA THR A 49 -12.40 -6.06 -15.75
C THR A 49 -12.16 -7.49 -15.26
N VAL A 50 -11.91 -8.41 -16.21
CA VAL A 50 -11.59 -9.81 -15.86
C VAL A 50 -10.25 -9.86 -15.11
N VAL A 51 -9.22 -9.15 -15.59
CA VAL A 51 -7.91 -9.05 -14.92
C VAL A 51 -8.07 -8.52 -13.50
N ALA A 52 -8.86 -7.47 -13.31
CA ALA A 52 -9.12 -6.91 -11.98
C ALA A 52 -9.73 -7.92 -11.01
N ILE A 53 -10.67 -8.74 -11.49
CA ILE A 53 -11.30 -9.81 -10.69
C ILE A 53 -10.27 -10.91 -10.38
N LEU A 54 -9.46 -11.32 -11.36
CA LEU A 54 -8.42 -12.33 -11.17
C LEU A 54 -7.37 -11.88 -10.13
N ILE A 55 -6.91 -10.65 -10.22
CA ILE A 55 -5.98 -10.04 -9.26
C ILE A 55 -6.63 -9.95 -7.87
N LEU A 56 -7.90 -9.55 -7.78
CA LEU A 56 -8.65 -9.52 -6.53
C LEU A 56 -8.71 -10.90 -5.88
N VAL A 57 -9.11 -11.93 -6.63
CA VAL A 57 -9.16 -13.30 -6.13
C VAL A 57 -7.79 -13.80 -5.69
N ALA A 58 -6.74 -13.55 -6.48
CA ALA A 58 -5.38 -13.94 -6.13
C ALA A 58 -4.88 -13.23 -4.85
N LYS A 59 -5.18 -11.94 -4.66
CA LYS A 59 -4.86 -11.19 -3.43
C LYS A 59 -5.61 -11.74 -2.20
N ILE A 60 -6.86 -12.14 -2.34
CA ILE A 60 -7.63 -12.77 -1.26
C ILE A 60 -7.02 -14.15 -0.92
N LEU A 61 -6.68 -14.97 -1.92
CA LEU A 61 -6.04 -16.26 -1.70
C LEU A 61 -4.66 -16.12 -1.04
N SER A 62 -3.86 -15.13 -1.44
CA SER A 62 -2.57 -14.87 -0.81
C SER A 62 -2.71 -14.38 0.64
N ALA A 63 -3.76 -13.63 0.96
CA ALA A 63 -4.02 -13.22 2.33
C ALA A 63 -4.33 -14.41 3.25
N VAL A 64 -4.92 -15.49 2.72
CA VAL A 64 -5.07 -16.76 3.44
C VAL A 64 -3.72 -17.47 3.65
N ALA A 65 -2.73 -17.21 2.80
CA ALA A 65 -1.39 -17.73 2.98
C ALA A 65 -0.59 -17.03 4.10
N ASP A 66 -0.96 -15.81 4.52
CA ASP A 66 -0.24 -15.08 5.58
C ASP A 66 -0.09 -15.88 6.89
N PRO A 67 -1.15 -16.48 7.47
CA PRO A 67 -1.02 -17.32 8.66
C PRO A 67 -0.18 -18.57 8.43
N VAL A 68 -0.24 -19.15 7.22
CA VAL A 68 0.57 -20.31 6.85
C VAL A 68 2.04 -19.94 6.84
N VAL A 69 2.39 -18.84 6.18
CA VAL A 69 3.77 -18.29 6.16
C VAL A 69 4.23 -17.96 7.58
N GLY A 70 3.42 -17.29 8.38
CA GLY A 70 3.72 -17.02 9.79
C GLY A 70 4.04 -18.30 10.58
N SER A 71 3.24 -19.36 10.40
CA SER A 71 3.47 -20.65 11.03
C SER A 71 4.76 -21.35 10.53
N LEU A 72 5.10 -21.20 9.25
CA LEU A 72 6.36 -21.70 8.68
C LEU A 72 7.58 -20.95 9.26
N VAL A 73 7.47 -19.63 9.40
CA VAL A 73 8.49 -18.82 10.10
C VAL A 73 8.67 -19.32 11.52
N ASP A 74 7.58 -19.55 12.26
CA ASP A 74 7.62 -20.01 13.65
C ASP A 74 8.26 -21.38 13.82
N ARG A 75 8.12 -22.26 12.83
CA ARG A 75 8.73 -23.60 12.81
C ARG A 75 10.15 -23.63 12.24
N SER A 76 10.63 -22.51 11.71
CA SER A 76 11.96 -22.47 11.12
C SER A 76 13.06 -22.55 12.19
N HIS A 77 13.89 -23.58 12.10
CA HIS A 77 15.07 -23.81 12.94
C HIS A 77 16.34 -23.62 12.14
N SER A 78 16.30 -22.72 11.13
CA SER A 78 17.44 -22.47 10.25
C SER A 78 18.62 -21.85 11.01
N LYS A 79 19.83 -22.29 10.69
CA LYS A 79 21.09 -21.72 11.20
C LYS A 79 21.25 -20.22 10.82
N MET A 80 20.53 -19.76 9.80
CA MET A 80 20.56 -18.37 9.35
C MET A 80 19.67 -17.43 10.19
N GLY A 81 18.78 -17.98 10.99
CA GLY A 81 17.76 -17.27 11.74
C GLY A 81 16.34 -17.60 11.28
N LYS A 82 15.37 -17.33 12.16
CA LYS A 82 13.96 -17.66 11.99
C LYS A 82 13.33 -16.87 10.82
N PHE A 83 13.51 -15.56 10.80
CA PHE A 83 12.95 -14.66 9.79
C PHE A 83 13.80 -14.61 8.51
N LYS A 84 15.13 -14.62 8.65
CA LYS A 84 16.07 -14.50 7.53
C LYS A 84 15.93 -15.60 6.49
N SER A 85 15.71 -16.85 6.93
CA SER A 85 15.58 -17.99 6.02
C SER A 85 14.41 -17.81 5.06
N MET A 86 13.27 -17.36 5.55
CA MET A 86 12.08 -17.13 4.72
C MET A 86 12.26 -15.96 3.76
N ILE A 87 12.95 -14.89 4.20
CA ILE A 87 13.31 -13.78 3.31
C ILE A 87 14.18 -14.29 2.14
N VAL A 88 15.20 -15.10 2.43
CA VAL A 88 16.07 -15.66 1.38
C VAL A 88 15.28 -16.54 0.41
N TYR A 89 14.39 -17.41 0.90
CA TYR A 89 13.56 -18.27 0.05
C TYR A 89 12.59 -17.48 -0.83
N SER A 90 12.16 -16.29 -0.41
CA SER A 90 11.26 -15.45 -1.21
C SER A 90 11.97 -14.73 -2.37
N ILE A 91 13.29 -14.50 -2.29
CA ILE A 91 14.04 -13.69 -3.28
C ILE A 91 13.94 -14.29 -4.70
N VAL A 92 14.19 -15.58 -4.84
CA VAL A 92 14.21 -16.23 -6.16
C VAL A 92 12.82 -16.22 -6.82
N PRO A 93 11.74 -16.67 -6.12
CA PRO A 93 10.40 -16.56 -6.69
C PRO A 93 9.99 -15.12 -7.01
N LEU A 94 10.29 -14.15 -6.16
CA LEU A 94 10.01 -12.74 -6.42
C LEU A 94 10.69 -12.25 -7.70
N LEU A 95 11.98 -12.52 -7.85
CA LEU A 95 12.74 -12.13 -9.03
C LEU A 95 12.17 -12.76 -10.31
N VAL A 96 11.97 -14.08 -10.29
CA VAL A 96 11.52 -14.85 -11.46
C VAL A 96 10.11 -14.45 -11.87
N PHE A 97 9.15 -14.43 -10.94
CA PHE A 97 7.77 -14.16 -11.27
C PHE A 97 7.48 -12.67 -11.52
N THR A 98 8.28 -11.74 -10.98
CA THR A 98 8.22 -10.33 -11.40
C THR A 98 8.57 -10.18 -12.87
N ALA A 99 9.59 -10.89 -13.37
CA ALA A 99 9.95 -10.87 -14.79
C ALA A 99 8.90 -11.59 -15.67
N ILE A 100 8.43 -12.76 -15.24
CA ILE A 100 7.48 -13.61 -15.97
C ILE A 100 6.14 -12.92 -16.22
N ILE A 101 5.63 -12.14 -15.25
CA ILE A 101 4.37 -11.40 -15.38
C ILE A 101 4.39 -10.45 -16.59
N PHE A 102 5.53 -9.85 -16.89
CA PHE A 102 5.68 -8.90 -18.01
C PHE A 102 6.21 -9.54 -19.30
N VAL A 103 5.96 -10.83 -19.50
CA VAL A 103 6.29 -11.54 -20.75
C VAL A 103 5.14 -11.46 -21.73
N ASP A 104 5.41 -11.00 -22.96
CA ASP A 104 4.46 -11.09 -24.08
C ASP A 104 4.35 -12.54 -24.53
N VAL A 105 3.21 -13.15 -24.23
CA VAL A 105 3.01 -14.58 -24.45
C VAL A 105 2.55 -14.88 -25.87
N PRO A 106 3.06 -15.96 -26.53
CA PRO A 106 2.74 -16.28 -27.94
C PRO A 106 1.28 -16.74 -28.13
N PHE A 107 0.57 -17.03 -27.05
CA PHE A 107 -0.82 -17.50 -27.05
C PHE A 107 -1.84 -16.43 -26.64
N LYS A 108 -1.48 -15.14 -26.72
CA LYS A 108 -2.35 -14.02 -26.31
C LYS A 108 -3.67 -13.95 -27.10
N ASP A 109 -3.74 -14.52 -28.28
CA ASP A 109 -4.98 -14.63 -29.05
C ASP A 109 -5.99 -15.61 -28.43
N ASN A 110 -5.51 -16.54 -27.58
CA ASN A 110 -6.38 -17.43 -26.81
C ASN A 110 -6.65 -16.81 -25.42
N LYS A 111 -7.76 -16.09 -25.32
CA LYS A 111 -8.15 -15.36 -24.09
C LYS A 111 -8.16 -16.23 -22.84
N MET A 112 -8.61 -17.49 -22.95
CA MET A 112 -8.67 -18.40 -21.80
C MET A 112 -7.27 -18.72 -21.28
N LEU A 113 -6.32 -19.05 -22.15
CA LEU A 113 -4.93 -19.32 -21.76
C LEU A 113 -4.26 -18.06 -21.19
N THR A 114 -4.54 -16.89 -21.76
CA THR A 114 -4.01 -15.61 -21.29
C THR A 114 -4.52 -15.30 -19.86
N TYR A 115 -5.80 -15.49 -19.57
CA TYR A 115 -6.35 -15.29 -18.23
C TYR A 115 -5.79 -16.29 -17.20
N VAL A 116 -5.64 -17.55 -17.58
CA VAL A 116 -4.98 -18.56 -16.72
C VAL A 116 -3.53 -18.18 -16.45
N TRP A 117 -2.80 -17.72 -17.46
CA TRP A 117 -1.42 -17.22 -17.30
C TRP A 117 -1.34 -16.06 -16.32
N ILE A 118 -2.14 -15.01 -16.52
CA ILE A 118 -2.19 -13.84 -15.63
C ILE A 118 -2.51 -14.27 -14.18
N PHE A 119 -3.52 -15.12 -14.00
CA PHE A 119 -3.92 -15.56 -12.67
C PHE A 119 -2.84 -16.39 -11.96
N VAL A 120 -2.28 -17.39 -12.63
CA VAL A 120 -1.30 -18.31 -12.03
C VAL A 120 0.01 -17.58 -11.71
N THR A 121 0.53 -16.79 -12.66
CA THR A 121 1.77 -16.05 -12.46
C THR A 121 1.64 -15.02 -11.33
N TYR A 122 0.53 -14.30 -11.28
CA TYR A 122 0.27 -13.34 -10.23
C TYR A 122 0.03 -14.00 -8.88
N LEU A 123 -0.68 -15.13 -8.82
CA LEU A 123 -0.92 -15.87 -7.58
C LEU A 123 0.41 -16.36 -6.96
N ILE A 124 1.29 -16.95 -7.77
CA ILE A 124 2.59 -17.42 -7.29
C ILE A 124 3.45 -16.24 -6.83
N TRP A 125 3.46 -15.15 -7.60
CA TRP A 125 4.15 -13.93 -7.19
C TRP A 125 3.60 -13.37 -5.87
N SER A 126 2.28 -13.35 -5.69
CA SER A 126 1.63 -12.85 -4.49
C SER A 126 1.95 -13.68 -3.24
N ILE A 127 2.07 -15.01 -3.40
CA ILE A 127 2.54 -15.90 -2.33
C ILE A 127 4.00 -15.64 -2.00
N ALA A 128 4.86 -15.48 -3.02
CA ALA A 128 6.28 -15.16 -2.82
C ALA A 128 6.46 -13.79 -2.12
N MET A 129 5.61 -12.82 -2.48
CA MET A 129 5.57 -11.52 -1.82
C MET A 129 5.21 -11.66 -0.33
N THR A 130 4.21 -12.45 0.01
CA THR A 130 3.85 -12.75 1.42
C THR A 130 4.99 -13.42 2.17
N MET A 131 5.72 -14.37 1.53
CA MET A 131 6.91 -15.01 2.12
C MET A 131 8.04 -14.04 2.41
N GLY A 132 8.12 -12.91 1.72
CA GLY A 132 9.06 -11.81 2.00
C GLY A 132 8.52 -10.78 3.00
N ASP A 133 7.28 -10.34 2.86
CA ASP A 133 6.69 -9.24 3.64
C ASP A 133 6.52 -9.62 5.11
N VAL A 134 5.90 -10.75 5.41
CA VAL A 134 5.62 -11.19 6.80
C VAL A 134 6.91 -11.31 7.64
N PRO A 135 7.95 -12.05 7.19
CA PRO A 135 9.19 -12.12 7.96
C PRO A 135 9.94 -10.80 8.02
N SER A 136 9.88 -9.98 6.98
CA SER A 136 10.57 -8.68 6.97
C SER A 136 9.98 -7.69 7.99
N GLN A 137 8.71 -7.77 8.28
CA GLN A 137 8.08 -7.02 9.36
C GLN A 137 8.41 -7.62 10.74
N GLY A 138 8.39 -8.96 10.85
CA GLY A 138 8.68 -9.67 12.10
C GLY A 138 10.12 -9.50 12.58
N ILE A 139 11.10 -9.43 11.66
CA ILE A 139 12.52 -9.28 12.02
C ILE A 139 12.79 -7.98 12.79
N ALA A 140 12.01 -6.91 12.57
CA ALA A 140 12.17 -5.65 13.29
C ALA A 140 12.12 -5.81 14.81
N ALA A 141 11.26 -6.72 15.29
CA ALA A 141 11.12 -7.03 16.72
C ALA A 141 12.33 -7.78 17.28
N SER A 142 13.05 -8.53 16.43
CA SER A 142 14.21 -9.33 16.83
C SER A 142 15.56 -8.60 16.70
N LEU A 143 15.59 -7.42 16.05
CA LEU A 143 16.83 -6.67 15.82
C LEU A 143 17.42 -6.08 17.11
N THR A 144 16.56 -5.57 17.99
CA THR A 144 16.99 -4.88 19.22
C THR A 144 16.04 -5.12 20.39
N PRO A 145 16.56 -5.33 21.60
CA PRO A 145 15.75 -5.38 22.82
C PRO A 145 15.31 -3.97 23.29
N ASN A 146 15.89 -2.88 22.77
CA ASN A 146 15.56 -1.52 23.17
C ASN A 146 14.27 -1.05 22.42
N PRO A 147 13.16 -0.79 23.13
CA PRO A 147 11.89 -0.39 22.50
C PRO A 147 11.97 0.93 21.72
N THR A 148 12.72 1.91 22.25
CA THR A 148 12.89 3.22 21.59
C THR A 148 13.67 3.09 20.28
N GLU A 149 14.76 2.32 20.29
CA GLU A 149 15.56 2.05 19.11
C GLU A 149 14.73 1.29 18.05
N ARG A 150 13.92 0.30 18.47
CA ARG A 150 13.00 -0.44 17.62
C ARG A 150 11.99 0.49 16.93
N THR A 151 11.35 1.38 17.70
CA THR A 151 10.38 2.35 17.17
C THR A 151 11.03 3.26 16.11
N ASN A 152 12.24 3.75 16.38
CA ASN A 152 12.97 4.60 15.43
C ASN A 152 13.32 3.84 14.13
N VAL A 153 13.81 2.61 14.24
CA VAL A 153 14.12 1.78 13.07
C VAL A 153 12.87 1.50 12.23
N VAL A 154 11.77 1.13 12.86
CA VAL A 154 10.49 0.88 12.17
C VAL A 154 9.99 2.14 11.49
N SER A 155 10.07 3.32 12.12
CA SER A 155 9.66 4.59 11.53
C SER A 155 10.51 4.95 10.30
N ILE A 156 11.83 4.88 10.41
CA ILE A 156 12.76 5.13 9.29
C ILE A 156 12.46 4.16 8.15
N SER A 157 12.36 2.89 8.45
CA SER A 157 12.17 1.84 7.45
C SER A 157 10.81 1.94 6.75
N ASN A 158 9.75 2.34 7.46
CA ASN A 158 8.45 2.61 6.84
C ASN A 158 8.50 3.80 5.88
N THR A 159 9.28 4.83 6.17
CA THR A 159 9.53 5.93 5.25
C THR A 159 10.20 5.43 3.97
N PHE A 160 11.27 4.63 4.09
CA PHE A 160 11.94 4.01 2.94
C PHE A 160 11.04 3.06 2.17
N LYS A 161 10.18 2.31 2.87
CA LYS A 161 9.15 1.45 2.28
C LYS A 161 8.20 2.25 1.38
N GLN A 162 7.72 3.39 1.83
CA GLN A 162 6.85 4.28 1.04
C GLN A 162 7.57 4.90 -0.15
N ILE A 163 8.81 5.36 0.05
CA ILE A 163 9.63 5.89 -1.05
C ILE A 163 9.87 4.80 -2.09
N GLY A 164 10.18 3.56 -1.67
CA GLY A 164 10.37 2.42 -2.56
C GLY A 164 9.14 2.11 -3.40
N PHE A 165 7.96 2.08 -2.79
CA PHE A 165 6.69 1.89 -3.50
C PHE A 165 6.47 2.95 -4.58
N SER A 166 6.77 4.21 -4.27
CA SER A 166 6.63 5.33 -5.21
C SER A 166 7.78 5.40 -6.22
N ALA A 167 8.91 4.78 -5.95
CA ALA A 167 10.11 4.88 -6.79
C ALA A 167 9.88 4.33 -8.20
N CYS A 168 9.09 3.27 -8.36
CA CYS A 168 8.79 2.70 -9.67
C CYS A 168 8.02 3.68 -10.56
N VAL A 169 7.15 4.49 -9.96
CA VAL A 169 6.40 5.54 -10.67
C VAL A 169 7.35 6.61 -11.26
N VAL A 170 8.55 6.75 -10.69
CA VAL A 170 9.59 7.69 -11.12
C VAL A 170 10.66 7.00 -11.97
N ILE A 171 11.08 5.78 -11.59
CA ILE A 171 12.15 5.04 -12.25
C ILE A 171 11.74 4.65 -13.68
N VAL A 172 10.52 4.19 -13.89
CA VAL A 172 10.04 3.79 -15.22
C VAL A 172 10.15 4.94 -16.23
N PRO A 173 9.59 6.14 -15.98
CA PRO A 173 9.79 7.29 -16.87
C PRO A 173 11.26 7.66 -17.08
N ILE A 174 12.11 7.59 -16.07
CA ILE A 174 13.54 7.91 -16.19
C ILE A 174 14.24 6.88 -17.08
N VAL A 175 13.97 5.58 -16.89
CA VAL A 175 14.54 4.54 -17.76
C VAL A 175 14.13 4.76 -19.20
N CYS A 176 12.87 5.11 -19.41
CA CYS A 176 12.33 5.43 -20.73
C CYS A 176 12.98 6.67 -21.39
N LEU A 177 13.41 7.67 -20.62
CA LEU A 177 14.14 8.86 -21.12
C LEU A 177 15.60 8.54 -21.48
N ILE A 178 16.23 7.58 -20.84
CA ILE A 178 17.64 7.23 -21.04
C ILE A 178 17.82 6.29 -22.22
N VAL A 179 16.83 5.48 -22.55
CA VAL A 179 16.89 4.54 -23.66
C VAL A 179 16.80 5.31 -25.00
N PRO A 180 17.71 5.12 -25.96
CA PRO A 180 17.73 5.89 -27.20
C PRO A 180 16.46 5.74 -28.02
N GLU A 181 16.02 6.79 -28.70
CA GLU A 181 14.82 6.81 -29.57
C GLU A 181 14.81 5.67 -30.62
N GLY A 182 15.95 5.17 -31.04
CA GLY A 182 16.10 4.05 -31.98
C GLY A 182 15.68 2.70 -31.41
N SER A 183 15.54 2.55 -30.08
CA SER A 183 15.10 1.30 -29.43
C SER A 183 13.58 1.26 -29.21
N LYS A 184 12.82 2.26 -29.65
CA LYS A 184 11.35 2.36 -29.60
C LYS A 184 10.75 2.07 -28.22
N VAL A 185 11.28 2.74 -27.19
CA VAL A 185 10.73 2.69 -25.85
C VAL A 185 9.35 3.36 -25.76
N PHE A 186 9.03 4.22 -26.69
CA PHE A 186 7.74 4.86 -26.86
C PHE A 186 7.28 4.69 -28.31
N VAL A 187 6.16 4.04 -28.49
CA VAL A 187 5.47 4.07 -29.78
C VAL A 187 4.95 5.48 -29.96
N LYS A 188 5.35 6.13 -31.08
CA LYS A 188 4.90 7.49 -31.38
C LYS A 188 3.37 7.56 -31.45
N LYS A 189 2.82 8.63 -30.91
CA LYS A 189 1.43 9.02 -31.06
C LYS A 189 0.98 8.78 -32.51
N GLY A 190 0.09 7.78 -32.72
CA GLY A 190 -0.45 7.43 -34.02
C GLY A 190 -0.18 6.02 -34.55
N GLU A 191 0.72 5.23 -33.93
CA GLU A 191 0.95 3.84 -34.39
C GLU A 191 0.41 2.75 -33.46
N THR A 192 0.38 2.96 -32.19
CA THR A 192 -0.36 2.27 -31.12
C THR A 192 -0.02 3.00 -29.82
N ASP A 193 -1.01 3.43 -29.06
CA ASP A 193 -0.76 4.27 -27.88
C ASP A 193 -0.41 3.49 -26.60
N SER A 194 0.16 2.30 -26.75
CA SER A 194 0.87 1.74 -25.61
C SER A 194 2.16 2.56 -25.41
N PRO A 195 2.35 3.18 -24.25
CA PRO A 195 3.53 4.03 -24.00
C PRO A 195 4.83 3.22 -23.94
N MET A 196 4.72 1.92 -23.83
CA MET A 196 5.83 0.98 -23.81
C MET A 196 5.50 -0.25 -24.66
N ILE A 197 6.48 -0.76 -25.40
CA ILE A 197 6.37 -2.05 -26.08
C ILE A 197 6.65 -3.20 -25.09
N SER A 198 6.22 -4.40 -25.44
CA SER A 198 6.34 -5.59 -24.58
C SER A 198 7.75 -5.85 -24.04
N THR A 199 8.77 -5.67 -24.91
CA THR A 199 10.18 -5.88 -24.55
C THR A 199 10.65 -4.92 -23.45
N GLU A 200 10.12 -3.73 -23.40
CA GLU A 200 10.50 -2.70 -22.44
C GLU A 200 9.85 -2.93 -21.09
N TYR A 201 8.59 -3.32 -21.07
CA TYR A 201 7.95 -3.77 -19.84
C TYR A 201 8.74 -4.91 -19.20
N PHE A 202 9.18 -5.88 -20.03
CA PHE A 202 9.98 -7.00 -19.58
C PHE A 202 11.32 -6.53 -18.95
N TRP A 203 12.09 -5.68 -19.67
CA TRP A 203 13.40 -5.23 -19.15
C TRP A 203 13.28 -4.33 -17.94
N VAL A 204 12.27 -3.46 -17.87
CA VAL A 204 11.98 -2.66 -16.66
C VAL A 204 11.66 -3.58 -15.49
N ALA A 205 10.86 -4.62 -15.71
CA ALA A 205 10.52 -5.59 -14.67
C ALA A 205 11.75 -6.37 -14.21
N VAL A 206 12.59 -6.85 -15.12
CA VAL A 206 13.85 -7.55 -14.81
C VAL A 206 14.80 -6.66 -14.01
N LEU A 207 15.04 -5.43 -14.46
CA LEU A 207 15.94 -4.49 -13.77
C LEU A 207 15.41 -4.14 -12.37
N THR A 208 14.13 -3.84 -12.26
CA THR A 208 13.51 -3.55 -10.96
C THR A 208 13.56 -4.76 -10.04
N ALA A 209 13.30 -5.97 -10.56
CA ALA A 209 13.37 -7.20 -9.79
C ALA A 209 14.80 -7.48 -9.30
N ILE A 210 15.81 -7.34 -10.16
CA ILE A 210 17.22 -7.54 -9.78
C ILE A 210 17.63 -6.53 -8.71
N LEU A 211 17.44 -5.23 -8.96
CA LEU A 211 17.83 -4.18 -8.01
C LEU A 211 17.05 -4.31 -6.69
N GLY A 212 15.74 -4.56 -6.78
CA GLY A 212 14.90 -4.74 -5.60
C GLY A 212 15.29 -5.96 -4.78
N CYS A 213 15.54 -7.10 -5.41
CA CYS A 213 15.98 -8.33 -4.74
C CYS A 213 17.39 -8.21 -4.15
N VAL A 214 18.32 -7.54 -4.84
CA VAL A 214 19.68 -7.26 -4.32
C VAL A 214 19.60 -6.41 -3.06
N LEU A 215 18.81 -5.34 -3.08
CA LEU A 215 18.58 -4.52 -1.88
C LEU A 215 17.89 -5.31 -0.78
N PHE A 216 16.87 -6.11 -1.12
CA PHE A 216 16.14 -6.92 -0.15
C PHE A 216 17.04 -7.97 0.52
N ALA A 217 17.99 -8.53 -0.21
CA ALA A 217 18.99 -9.45 0.31
C ALA A 217 19.92 -8.83 1.37
N LEU A 218 20.04 -7.49 1.44
CA LEU A 218 20.81 -6.83 2.50
C LEU A 218 20.25 -7.12 3.89
N ILE A 219 18.91 -7.34 4.01
CA ILE A 219 18.30 -7.66 5.31
C ILE A 219 18.90 -8.94 5.90
N PRO A 220 18.80 -10.11 5.27
CA PRO A 220 19.36 -11.35 5.84
C PRO A 220 20.88 -11.37 5.89
N LEU A 221 21.58 -10.61 5.06
CA LEU A 221 23.04 -10.60 5.02
C LEU A 221 23.66 -9.77 6.15
N ILE A 222 23.11 -8.60 6.45
CA ILE A 222 23.74 -7.63 7.36
C ILE A 222 23.09 -7.65 8.75
N ASN A 223 21.77 -7.72 8.84
CA ASN A 223 21.05 -7.66 10.11
C ASN A 223 21.25 -8.92 10.94
N LYS A 224 21.27 -8.78 12.27
CA LYS A 224 21.38 -9.89 13.22
C LYS A 224 20.11 -10.01 14.06
N GLU A 225 19.53 -11.20 14.13
CA GLU A 225 18.45 -11.50 15.06
C GLU A 225 19.03 -11.65 16.46
N ARG A 226 18.85 -10.64 17.33
CA ARG A 226 19.41 -10.59 18.70
C ARG A 226 18.43 -11.06 19.75
N VAL A 227 17.14 -10.85 19.49
CA VAL A 227 16.06 -11.22 20.40
C VAL A 227 15.34 -12.43 19.81
N ILE A 228 15.54 -13.60 20.42
CA ILE A 228 14.77 -14.81 20.08
C ILE A 228 13.47 -14.69 20.87
N THR A 229 12.42 -14.18 20.24
CA THR A 229 11.09 -14.22 20.82
C THR A 229 10.59 -15.65 20.69
N GLU A 230 10.48 -16.38 21.79
CA GLU A 230 9.70 -17.60 21.83
C GLU A 230 8.31 -17.27 21.33
N SER A 231 7.75 -18.13 20.49
CA SER A 231 6.52 -17.89 19.74
C SER A 231 5.46 -17.23 20.62
N SER A 232 5.10 -15.99 20.29
CA SER A 232 3.82 -15.43 20.73
C SER A 232 2.73 -16.45 20.42
N GLU A 233 1.75 -16.61 21.31
CA GLU A 233 0.62 -17.53 21.17
C GLU A 233 0.14 -17.53 19.71
N LYS A 234 -0.02 -18.73 19.14
CA LYS A 234 -0.45 -18.87 17.73
C LYS A 234 -1.80 -18.21 17.56
N ILE A 235 -1.83 -17.07 16.91
CA ILE A 235 -3.07 -16.37 16.60
C ILE A 235 -3.80 -17.24 15.57
N THR A 236 -4.94 -17.79 15.96
CA THR A 236 -5.80 -18.57 15.07
C THR A 236 -6.86 -17.67 14.44
N ALA A 237 -7.43 -18.10 13.32
CA ALA A 237 -8.59 -17.41 12.74
C ALA A 237 -9.74 -17.25 13.74
N LYS A 238 -9.88 -18.21 14.68
CA LYS A 238 -10.87 -18.12 15.77
C LYS A 238 -10.55 -16.98 16.74
N ASP A 239 -9.28 -16.76 17.06
CA ASP A 239 -8.87 -15.66 17.93
C ASP A 239 -9.11 -14.30 17.26
N MET A 240 -8.88 -14.20 15.95
CA MET A 240 -9.21 -13.01 15.16
C MET A 240 -10.72 -12.72 15.19
N VAL A 241 -11.55 -13.71 14.95
CA VAL A 241 -13.01 -13.58 14.98
C VAL A 241 -13.50 -13.21 16.39
N SER A 242 -12.96 -13.83 17.43
CA SER A 242 -13.29 -13.50 18.81
C SER A 242 -12.86 -12.06 19.17
N ALA A 243 -11.62 -11.67 18.81
CA ALA A 243 -11.15 -10.30 19.02
C ALA A 243 -12.06 -9.25 18.36
N LEU A 244 -12.57 -9.55 17.17
CA LEU A 244 -13.47 -8.64 16.46
C LEU A 244 -14.86 -8.57 17.09
N LYS A 245 -15.44 -9.71 17.50
CA LYS A 245 -16.78 -9.80 18.09
C LYS A 245 -16.85 -9.17 19.49
N ASP A 246 -15.82 -9.41 20.30
CA ASP A 246 -15.81 -9.03 21.71
C ASP A 246 -15.25 -7.59 21.91
N ASN A 247 -14.62 -7.03 20.88
CA ASN A 247 -14.04 -5.69 20.89
C ASN A 247 -14.79 -4.75 19.92
N LYS A 248 -15.88 -4.17 20.40
CA LYS A 248 -16.71 -3.25 19.61
C LYS A 248 -15.93 -2.06 19.02
N PRO A 249 -15.04 -1.36 19.75
CA PRO A 249 -14.22 -0.29 19.19
C PRO A 249 -13.36 -0.78 18.01
N LEU A 250 -12.70 -1.93 18.13
CA LEU A 250 -11.92 -2.51 17.04
C LEU A 250 -12.78 -2.77 15.80
N MET A 251 -13.96 -3.36 16.00
CA MET A 251 -14.90 -3.60 14.90
C MET A 251 -15.29 -2.30 14.19
N LEU A 252 -15.53 -1.23 14.93
CA LEU A 252 -15.87 0.08 14.34
C LEU A 252 -14.71 0.68 13.52
N VAL A 253 -13.47 0.53 13.99
CA VAL A 253 -12.27 0.95 13.26
C VAL A 253 -12.11 0.15 11.97
N ILE A 254 -12.25 -1.17 12.03
CA ILE A 254 -12.14 -2.06 10.86
C ILE A 254 -13.21 -1.76 9.81
N VAL A 255 -14.48 -1.62 10.23
CA VAL A 255 -15.58 -1.28 9.31
C VAL A 255 -15.39 0.11 8.70
N SER A 256 -14.93 1.08 9.49
CA SER A 256 -14.63 2.43 8.99
C SER A 256 -13.51 2.39 7.93
N TYR A 257 -12.41 1.68 8.22
CA TYR A 257 -11.33 1.52 7.26
C TYR A 257 -11.81 0.84 5.98
N PHE A 258 -12.62 -0.20 6.11
CA PHE A 258 -13.19 -0.93 4.98
C PHE A 258 -14.07 -0.03 4.12
N LEU A 259 -14.97 0.76 4.70
CA LEU A 259 -15.81 1.69 3.94
C LEU A 259 -15.01 2.79 3.23
N GLY A 260 -13.83 3.15 3.76
CA GLY A 260 -12.90 4.11 3.17
C GLY A 260 -11.95 3.54 2.10
N PHE A 261 -12.20 2.35 1.54
CA PHE A 261 -11.28 1.69 0.60
C PHE A 261 -11.04 2.46 -0.71
N GLY A 262 -11.88 3.45 -1.04
CA GLY A 262 -11.77 4.24 -2.26
C GLY A 262 -10.44 4.96 -2.46
N ARG A 263 -9.73 5.29 -1.38
CA ARG A 263 -8.38 5.86 -1.49
C ARG A 263 -7.38 4.95 -2.22
N GLN A 264 -7.57 3.63 -2.15
CA GLN A 264 -6.75 2.65 -2.86
C GLN A 264 -7.04 2.62 -4.37
N MET A 265 -8.21 3.10 -4.76
CA MET A 265 -8.64 3.21 -6.15
C MET A 265 -7.74 4.18 -6.93
N ALA A 266 -7.48 5.37 -6.38
CA ALA A 266 -6.60 6.35 -7.01
C ALA A 266 -5.18 5.78 -7.24
N MET A 267 -4.65 5.02 -6.29
CA MET A 267 -3.34 4.37 -6.43
C MET A 267 -3.34 3.30 -7.54
N GLY A 268 -4.44 2.56 -7.68
CA GLY A 268 -4.55 1.45 -8.64
C GLY A 268 -4.69 1.89 -10.11
N ILE A 269 -5.12 3.13 -10.37
CA ILE A 269 -5.34 3.67 -11.72
C ILE A 269 -4.47 4.90 -12.03
N GLN A 270 -3.44 5.14 -11.24
CA GLN A 270 -2.61 6.35 -11.35
C GLN A 270 -1.92 6.49 -12.70
N VAL A 271 -1.50 5.37 -13.31
CA VAL A 271 -0.85 5.35 -14.64
C VAL A 271 -1.85 5.74 -15.73
N GLN A 272 -3.04 5.13 -15.73
CA GLN A 272 -4.11 5.45 -16.67
C GLN A 272 -4.59 6.89 -16.50
N ALA A 273 -4.72 7.34 -15.25
CA ALA A 273 -5.04 8.73 -14.96
C ALA A 273 -3.98 9.69 -15.52
N ALA A 274 -2.69 9.41 -15.35
CA ALA A 274 -1.63 10.25 -15.91
C ALA A 274 -1.68 10.31 -17.44
N ASN A 275 -1.90 9.17 -18.09
CA ASN A 275 -2.00 9.11 -19.56
C ASN A 275 -3.17 9.95 -20.08
N VAL A 276 -4.34 9.79 -19.48
CA VAL A 276 -5.57 10.51 -19.90
C VAL A 276 -5.54 12.00 -19.55
N LEU A 277 -5.02 12.35 -18.37
CA LEU A 277 -5.07 13.72 -17.84
C LEU A 277 -3.90 14.57 -18.32
N LEU A 278 -2.71 13.98 -18.40
CA LEU A 278 -1.47 14.69 -18.72
C LEU A 278 -0.95 14.35 -20.12
N GLY A 279 -1.62 13.45 -20.85
CA GLY A 279 -1.24 13.02 -22.19
C GLY A 279 0.02 12.17 -22.24
N SER A 280 0.53 11.71 -21.09
CA SER A 280 1.69 10.82 -21.02
C SER A 280 1.73 10.04 -19.72
N GLN A 281 1.95 8.73 -19.80
CA GLN A 281 2.20 7.88 -18.63
C GLN A 281 3.46 8.28 -17.86
N ASN A 282 4.44 8.87 -18.55
CA ASN A 282 5.68 9.34 -17.92
C ASN A 282 5.45 10.44 -16.88
N LEU A 283 4.33 11.15 -16.99
CA LEU A 283 3.94 12.19 -16.04
C LEU A 283 3.23 11.62 -14.80
N VAL A 284 3.09 10.31 -14.67
CA VAL A 284 2.54 9.66 -13.48
C VAL A 284 3.29 10.07 -12.21
N ALA A 285 4.61 10.26 -12.31
CA ALA A 285 5.43 10.76 -11.22
C ALA A 285 4.95 12.12 -10.70
N VAL A 286 4.50 13.01 -11.56
CA VAL A 286 4.03 14.34 -11.18
C VAL A 286 2.77 14.24 -10.31
N LEU A 287 1.79 13.39 -10.70
CA LEU A 287 0.59 13.16 -9.90
C LEU A 287 0.95 12.55 -8.54
N GLY A 288 1.87 11.57 -8.53
CA GLY A 288 2.31 10.88 -7.32
C GLY A 288 3.08 11.78 -6.36
N ILE A 289 4.04 12.57 -6.84
CA ILE A 289 4.88 13.44 -6.00
C ILE A 289 4.03 14.51 -5.31
N VAL A 290 3.13 15.15 -6.03
CA VAL A 290 2.28 16.21 -5.47
C VAL A 290 1.41 15.67 -4.34
N THR A 291 0.76 14.52 -4.54
CA THR A 291 -0.05 13.88 -3.51
C THR A 291 0.79 13.34 -2.35
N ALA A 292 2.00 12.81 -2.63
CA ALA A 292 2.90 12.28 -1.61
C ALA A 292 3.41 13.38 -0.66
N ILE A 293 3.78 14.56 -1.19
CA ILE A 293 4.21 15.69 -0.36
C ILE A 293 3.10 16.09 0.62
N GLY A 294 1.86 16.22 0.13
CA GLY A 294 0.70 16.50 0.98
C GLY A 294 0.51 15.43 2.06
N SER A 295 0.62 14.16 1.69
CA SER A 295 0.50 13.01 2.59
C SER A 295 1.57 13.03 3.69
N MET A 296 2.83 13.29 3.36
CA MET A 296 3.92 13.36 4.33
C MET A 296 3.72 14.50 5.34
N ILE A 297 3.32 15.67 4.88
CA ILE A 297 3.02 16.82 5.75
C ILE A 297 1.88 16.48 6.72
N SER A 298 0.81 15.88 6.20
CA SER A 298 -0.35 15.48 7.00
C SER A 298 -0.01 14.42 8.04
N MET A 299 0.81 13.42 7.70
CA MET A 299 1.28 12.42 8.65
C MET A 299 2.09 13.05 9.80
N ALA A 300 2.97 14.01 9.47
CA ALA A 300 3.75 14.73 10.48
C ALA A 300 2.89 15.60 11.40
N LEU A 301 1.81 16.16 10.88
CA LEU A 301 0.88 17.01 11.66
C LEU A 301 -0.19 16.22 12.40
N CYS A 302 -0.40 14.94 12.08
CA CYS A 302 -1.44 14.10 12.66
C CYS A 302 -1.40 14.03 14.21
N PRO A 303 -0.25 13.84 14.87
CA PRO A 303 -0.19 13.85 16.33
C PRO A 303 -0.64 15.17 16.96
N LEU A 304 -0.34 16.31 16.34
CA LEU A 304 -0.76 17.62 16.80
C LEU A 304 -2.28 17.79 16.68
N LEU A 305 -2.86 17.25 15.61
CA LEU A 305 -4.30 17.28 15.37
C LEU A 305 -5.04 16.43 16.42
N ILE A 306 -4.55 15.22 16.68
CA ILE A 306 -5.10 14.32 17.70
C ILE A 306 -5.05 14.96 19.09
N LYS A 307 -3.93 15.60 19.44
CA LYS A 307 -3.78 16.28 20.74
C LYS A 307 -4.81 17.39 20.95
N LYS A 308 -5.27 18.05 19.87
CA LYS A 308 -6.24 19.16 19.95
C LYS A 308 -7.70 18.69 19.89
N LEU A 309 -8.00 17.67 19.11
CA LEU A 309 -9.37 17.32 18.72
C LEU A 309 -9.84 15.94 19.22
N ASP A 310 -8.98 15.11 19.72
CA ASP A 310 -9.11 13.65 19.88
C ASP A 310 -9.14 12.85 18.55
N GLU A 311 -8.97 11.53 18.62
CA GLU A 311 -8.87 10.65 17.44
C GLU A 311 -10.15 10.64 16.61
N LYS A 312 -11.32 10.55 17.26
CA LYS A 312 -12.62 10.51 16.61
C LYS A 312 -12.90 11.79 15.81
N LYS A 313 -12.77 12.94 16.47
CA LYS A 313 -13.03 14.24 15.82
C LYS A 313 -12.03 14.52 14.72
N ALA A 314 -10.75 14.19 14.95
CA ALA A 314 -9.71 14.31 13.94
C ALA A 314 -9.99 13.45 12.71
N TYR A 315 -10.41 12.18 12.89
CA TYR A 315 -10.78 11.30 11.79
C TYR A 315 -11.98 11.84 10.99
N ILE A 316 -13.04 12.26 11.69
CA ILE A 316 -14.24 12.82 11.05
C ILE A 316 -13.89 14.09 10.26
N LEU A 317 -13.15 15.03 10.89
CA LEU A 317 -12.73 16.26 10.24
C LEU A 317 -11.92 16.01 8.97
N LEU A 318 -10.93 15.11 9.05
CA LEU A 318 -10.08 14.76 7.90
C LEU A 318 -10.86 14.07 6.78
N SER A 319 -11.85 13.25 7.12
CA SER A 319 -12.68 12.57 6.12
C SER A 319 -13.64 13.55 5.43
N VAL A 320 -14.25 14.49 6.17
CA VAL A 320 -15.08 15.57 5.60
C VAL A 320 -14.22 16.51 4.74
N TYR A 321 -13.05 16.91 5.24
CA TYR A 321 -12.09 17.69 4.48
C TYR A 321 -11.69 16.99 3.18
N GLY A 322 -11.38 15.70 3.26
CA GLY A 322 -10.99 14.90 2.10
C GLY A 322 -12.09 14.79 1.05
N PHE A 323 -13.36 14.65 1.48
CA PHE A 323 -14.50 14.71 0.57
C PHE A 323 -14.57 16.08 -0.12
N ALA A 324 -14.49 17.18 0.63
CA ALA A 324 -14.53 18.53 0.07
C ALA A 324 -13.36 18.79 -0.91
N ALA A 325 -12.13 18.38 -0.55
CA ALA A 325 -10.97 18.49 -1.42
C ALA A 325 -11.10 17.66 -2.71
N SER A 326 -11.67 16.45 -2.60
CA SER A 326 -11.93 15.57 -3.73
C SER A 326 -12.97 16.15 -4.70
N ILE A 327 -14.07 16.68 -4.20
CA ILE A 327 -15.08 17.35 -5.03
C ILE A 327 -14.52 18.63 -5.65
N PHE A 328 -13.76 19.42 -4.89
CA PHE A 328 -13.09 20.61 -5.41
C PHE A 328 -12.14 20.26 -6.56
N SER A 329 -11.32 19.22 -6.39
CA SER A 329 -10.43 18.73 -7.44
C SER A 329 -11.20 18.28 -8.68
N PHE A 330 -12.29 17.56 -8.51
CA PHE A 330 -13.14 17.12 -9.62
C PHE A 330 -13.73 18.30 -10.39
N ILE A 331 -14.22 19.32 -9.70
CA ILE A 331 -14.75 20.55 -10.33
C ILE A 331 -13.66 21.28 -11.10
N ILE A 332 -12.50 21.51 -10.50
CA ILE A 332 -11.37 22.18 -11.16
C ILE A 332 -10.92 21.39 -12.39
N GLY A 333 -10.81 20.08 -12.31
CA GLY A 333 -10.43 19.24 -13.45
C GLY A 333 -11.40 19.35 -14.62
N PHE A 334 -12.71 19.44 -14.34
CA PHE A 334 -13.72 19.61 -15.38
C PHE A 334 -13.54 20.92 -16.18
N PHE A 335 -13.16 22.02 -15.52
CA PHE A 335 -12.87 23.28 -16.19
C PHE A 335 -11.49 23.25 -16.88
N TRP A 336 -10.50 22.60 -16.27
CA TRP A 336 -9.16 22.46 -16.82
C TRP A 336 -9.14 21.66 -18.14
N PHE A 337 -9.92 20.57 -18.25
CA PHE A 337 -10.01 19.78 -19.48
C PHE A 337 -10.54 20.59 -20.68
N LYS A 338 -11.35 21.59 -20.43
CA LYS A 338 -11.88 22.49 -21.48
C LYS A 338 -10.87 23.57 -21.89
N ASN A 339 -9.96 23.95 -20.99
CA ASN A 339 -8.99 25.02 -21.18
C ASN A 339 -7.62 24.60 -20.63
N PRO A 340 -6.93 23.62 -21.22
CA PRO A 340 -5.70 23.07 -20.68
C PRO A 340 -4.53 24.04 -20.69
N ASP A 341 -4.56 25.05 -21.58
CA ASP A 341 -3.51 26.09 -21.70
C ASP A 341 -3.63 27.19 -20.63
N ASN A 342 -4.72 27.17 -19.84
CA ASN A 342 -4.91 28.16 -18.79
C ASN A 342 -4.04 27.84 -17.58
N ILE A 343 -2.96 28.62 -17.38
CA ILE A 343 -2.00 28.41 -16.29
C ILE A 343 -2.64 28.47 -14.90
N VAL A 344 -3.67 29.29 -14.71
CA VAL A 344 -4.36 29.40 -13.41
C VAL A 344 -5.10 28.11 -13.09
N LEU A 345 -5.82 27.51 -14.07
CA LEU A 345 -6.50 26.23 -13.90
C LEU A 345 -5.51 25.09 -13.67
N THR A 346 -4.36 25.11 -14.35
CA THR A 346 -3.29 24.13 -14.16
C THR A 346 -2.72 24.20 -12.74
N VAL A 347 -2.42 25.39 -12.24
CA VAL A 347 -1.94 25.59 -10.86
C VAL A 347 -2.99 25.12 -9.84
N LEU A 348 -4.26 25.47 -10.04
CA LEU A 348 -5.36 25.06 -9.18
C LEU A 348 -5.55 23.54 -9.19
N PHE A 349 -5.38 22.89 -10.35
CA PHE A 349 -5.46 21.45 -10.48
C PHE A 349 -4.40 20.74 -9.62
N TYR A 350 -3.13 21.11 -9.76
CA TYR A 350 -2.05 20.53 -8.93
C TYR A 350 -2.20 20.87 -7.44
N ALA A 351 -2.63 22.11 -7.13
CA ALA A 351 -2.93 22.48 -5.76
C ALA A 351 -4.06 21.61 -5.17
N SER A 352 -5.08 21.28 -5.95
CA SER A 352 -6.16 20.41 -5.51
C SER A 352 -5.70 18.97 -5.23
N LEU A 353 -4.77 18.44 -6.03
CA LEU A 353 -4.15 17.12 -5.77
C LEU A 353 -3.31 17.13 -4.49
N PHE A 354 -2.60 18.22 -4.21
CA PHE A 354 -1.91 18.39 -2.93
C PHE A 354 -2.88 18.37 -1.75
N LEU A 355 -4.03 19.04 -1.88
CA LEU A 355 -5.08 19.02 -0.84
C LEU A 355 -5.64 17.61 -0.61
N ILE A 356 -5.83 16.80 -1.66
CA ILE A 356 -6.20 15.38 -1.52
C ILE A 356 -5.09 14.61 -0.78
N GLY A 357 -3.83 14.88 -1.08
CA GLY A 357 -2.68 14.29 -0.39
C GLY A 357 -2.70 14.53 1.12
N LEU A 358 -3.05 15.74 1.55
CA LEU A 358 -3.18 16.07 2.99
C LEU A 358 -4.19 15.18 3.72
N GLN A 359 -5.26 14.74 3.06
CA GLN A 359 -6.19 13.79 3.67
C GLN A 359 -5.59 12.39 3.76
N PHE A 360 -4.93 11.92 2.70
CA PHE A 360 -4.44 10.53 2.61
C PHE A 360 -3.47 10.15 3.72
N GLY A 361 -2.53 11.03 4.06
CA GLY A 361 -1.50 10.77 5.06
C GLY A 361 -2.07 10.49 6.44
N ALA A 362 -2.82 11.41 6.97
CA ALA A 362 -3.36 11.30 8.32
C ALA A 362 -4.41 10.19 8.44
N VAL A 363 -5.32 10.05 7.45
CA VAL A 363 -6.36 9.00 7.46
C VAL A 363 -5.75 7.60 7.35
N THR A 364 -4.57 7.45 6.76
CA THR A 364 -3.85 6.17 6.73
C THR A 364 -3.27 5.79 8.09
N LEU A 365 -2.81 6.78 8.87
CA LEU A 365 -2.21 6.56 10.19
C LEU A 365 -3.25 6.31 11.29
N MET A 366 -4.41 6.98 11.21
CA MET A 366 -5.47 6.94 12.23
C MET A 366 -5.94 5.53 12.62
N PRO A 367 -6.22 4.59 11.69
CA PRO A 367 -6.66 3.25 12.05
C PRO A 367 -5.63 2.47 12.88
N MET A 368 -4.33 2.73 12.66
CA MET A 368 -3.27 2.10 13.46
C MET A 368 -3.30 2.60 14.90
N ILE A 369 -3.48 3.91 15.10
CA ILE A 369 -3.56 4.54 16.42
C ILE A 369 -4.83 4.05 17.12
N MET A 370 -5.98 4.12 16.47
CA MET A 370 -7.26 3.71 17.05
C MET A 370 -7.33 2.19 17.33
N THR A 371 -6.58 1.37 16.58
CA THR A 371 -6.44 -0.06 16.88
C THR A 371 -5.66 -0.28 18.18
N ALA A 372 -4.59 0.50 18.43
CA ALA A 372 -3.88 0.44 19.72
C ALA A 372 -4.82 0.78 20.89
N ASP A 373 -5.61 1.85 20.76
CA ASP A 373 -6.60 2.25 21.78
C ASP A 373 -7.66 1.14 22.00
N ALA A 374 -8.09 0.48 20.92
CA ALA A 374 -9.04 -0.63 21.02
C ALA A 374 -8.43 -1.88 21.71
N VAL A 375 -7.12 -2.13 21.53
CA VAL A 375 -6.40 -3.18 22.28
C VAL A 375 -6.36 -2.87 23.76
N ASP A 376 -6.03 -1.62 24.13
CA ASP A 376 -5.99 -1.18 25.52
C ASP A 376 -7.40 -1.23 26.16
N TYR A 377 -8.44 -0.85 25.45
CA TYR A 377 -9.83 -1.01 25.89
C TYR A 377 -10.20 -2.47 26.17
N TYR A 378 -9.80 -3.39 25.31
CA TYR A 378 -10.08 -4.82 25.49
C TYR A 378 -9.33 -5.40 26.70
N GLU A 379 -8.06 -5.02 26.88
CA GLU A 379 -7.27 -5.38 28.06
C GLU A 379 -7.90 -4.84 29.35
N TYR A 380 -8.35 -3.58 29.36
CA TYR A 380 -9.06 -2.98 30.48
C TYR A 380 -10.32 -3.77 30.86
N LYS A 381 -11.12 -4.16 29.84
CA LYS A 381 -12.41 -4.82 30.04
C LYS A 381 -12.30 -6.29 30.41
N THR A 382 -11.35 -7.02 29.84
CA THR A 382 -11.28 -8.50 29.94
C THR A 382 -10.05 -8.99 30.70
N GLY A 383 -9.07 -8.14 30.96
CA GLY A 383 -7.77 -8.51 31.52
C GLY A 383 -6.85 -9.24 30.52
N LYS A 384 -7.29 -9.45 29.27
CA LYS A 384 -6.51 -10.12 28.24
C LYS A 384 -6.06 -9.14 27.17
N ARG A 385 -4.79 -9.18 26.79
CA ARG A 385 -4.23 -8.36 25.72
C ARG A 385 -4.20 -9.15 24.41
N MET A 386 -4.95 -8.70 23.40
CA MET A 386 -5.06 -9.37 22.09
C MET A 386 -4.48 -8.49 20.99
N GLU A 387 -3.28 -7.94 21.19
CA GLU A 387 -2.62 -7.01 20.27
C GLU A 387 -2.36 -7.66 18.90
N GLY A 388 -1.76 -8.85 18.90
CA GLY A 388 -1.44 -9.56 17.66
C GLY A 388 -2.67 -9.86 16.81
N ALA A 389 -3.79 -10.29 17.41
CA ALA A 389 -5.03 -10.53 16.67
C ALA A 389 -5.62 -9.26 16.09
N ALA A 390 -5.64 -8.15 16.85
CA ALA A 390 -6.18 -6.87 16.40
C ALA A 390 -5.41 -6.31 15.18
N TYR A 391 -4.07 -6.29 15.25
CA TYR A 391 -3.25 -5.82 14.14
C TYR A 391 -3.26 -6.77 12.93
N SER A 392 -3.41 -8.08 13.14
CA SER A 392 -3.58 -9.04 12.04
C SER A 392 -4.87 -8.78 11.26
N ILE A 393 -5.98 -8.50 11.96
CA ILE A 393 -7.25 -8.13 11.32
C ILE A 393 -7.10 -6.81 10.55
N LEU A 394 -6.47 -5.81 11.14
CA LEU A 394 -6.24 -4.53 10.46
C LEU A 394 -5.41 -4.73 9.18
N THR A 395 -4.33 -5.49 9.24
CA THR A 395 -3.47 -5.79 8.09
C THR A 395 -4.22 -6.53 6.99
N LEU A 396 -5.02 -7.54 7.36
CA LEU A 396 -5.90 -8.25 6.43
C LEU A 396 -6.88 -7.28 5.76
N THR A 397 -7.51 -6.40 6.55
CA THR A 397 -8.44 -5.39 6.04
C THR A 397 -7.75 -4.44 5.06
N ILE A 398 -6.53 -3.98 5.37
CA ILE A 398 -5.73 -3.13 4.47
C ILE A 398 -5.50 -3.83 3.13
N LYS A 399 -5.10 -5.10 3.13
CA LYS A 399 -4.88 -5.90 1.91
C LYS A 399 -6.16 -6.07 1.09
N VAL A 400 -7.28 -6.37 1.73
CA VAL A 400 -8.58 -6.50 1.07
C VAL A 400 -9.02 -5.16 0.48
N CYS A 401 -8.87 -4.06 1.21
CA CYS A 401 -9.20 -2.71 0.72
C CYS A 401 -8.34 -2.31 -0.48
N LEU A 402 -7.04 -2.64 -0.47
CA LEU A 402 -6.15 -2.40 -1.60
C LEU A 402 -6.62 -3.19 -2.84
N ALA A 403 -6.98 -4.45 -2.66
CA ALA A 403 -7.46 -5.29 -3.74
C ALA A 403 -8.78 -4.78 -4.33
N LEU A 404 -9.77 -4.46 -3.47
CA LEU A 404 -11.07 -3.92 -3.88
C LEU A 404 -10.94 -2.55 -4.55
N GLY A 405 -10.12 -1.66 -3.99
CA GLY A 405 -9.90 -0.33 -4.55
C GLY A 405 -9.29 -0.39 -5.94
N THR A 406 -8.22 -1.18 -6.09
CA THR A 406 -7.58 -1.39 -7.40
C THR A 406 -8.57 -1.99 -8.40
N ALA A 407 -9.29 -3.06 -8.03
CA ALA A 407 -10.27 -3.70 -8.91
C ALA A 407 -11.38 -2.76 -9.34
N LEU A 408 -11.97 -2.01 -8.41
CA LEU A 408 -13.01 -1.03 -8.74
C LEU A 408 -12.46 0.07 -9.66
N GLY A 409 -11.25 0.57 -9.41
CA GLY A 409 -10.59 1.55 -10.28
C GLY A 409 -10.42 1.05 -11.70
N LEU A 410 -9.93 -0.18 -11.88
CA LEU A 410 -9.75 -0.80 -13.19
C LEU A 410 -11.07 -1.06 -13.93
N ILE A 411 -12.15 -1.37 -13.20
CA ILE A 411 -13.49 -1.49 -13.79
C ILE A 411 -13.92 -0.13 -14.38
N PHE A 412 -13.69 0.99 -13.67
CA PHE A 412 -13.97 2.32 -14.21
C PHE A 412 -13.11 2.64 -15.44
N VAL A 413 -11.83 2.25 -15.44
CA VAL A 413 -10.94 2.41 -16.59
C VAL A 413 -11.48 1.66 -17.81
N GLN A 414 -11.86 0.39 -17.65
CA GLN A 414 -12.44 -0.42 -18.72
C GLN A 414 -13.74 0.19 -19.26
N GLN A 415 -14.66 0.54 -18.37
CA GLN A 415 -15.97 1.11 -18.76
C GLN A 415 -15.87 2.51 -19.37
N SER A 416 -14.77 3.22 -19.16
CA SER A 416 -14.53 4.53 -19.75
C SER A 416 -14.20 4.49 -21.25
N GLY A 417 -13.96 3.30 -21.81
CA GLY A 417 -13.43 3.15 -23.18
C GLY A 417 -11.95 3.54 -23.30
N TYR A 418 -11.18 3.48 -22.20
CA TYR A 418 -9.76 3.86 -22.17
C TYR A 418 -8.93 3.09 -23.20
N TYR A 419 -9.02 1.76 -23.20
CA TYR A 419 -8.20 0.91 -24.11
C TYR A 419 -8.61 1.04 -25.56
N GLU A 420 -9.88 1.30 -25.85
CA GLU A 420 -10.37 1.60 -27.19
C GLU A 420 -9.86 2.96 -27.67
N SER A 421 -9.89 3.96 -26.79
CA SER A 421 -9.36 5.31 -27.06
C SER A 421 -7.83 5.33 -27.16
N LEU A 422 -7.15 4.39 -26.49
CA LEU A 422 -5.69 4.24 -26.56
C LEU A 422 -5.23 3.94 -27.99
N ALA A 423 -5.96 3.07 -28.71
CA ALA A 423 -5.66 2.72 -30.09
C ALA A 423 -5.89 3.88 -31.09
N SER A 424 -6.80 4.83 -30.78
CA SER A 424 -7.07 6.00 -31.62
C SER A 424 -6.17 7.21 -31.36
N GLY A 425 -5.45 7.21 -30.24
CA GLY A 425 -4.56 8.30 -29.83
C GLY A 425 -5.26 9.53 -29.25
N GLU A 426 -6.61 9.51 -29.14
CA GLU A 426 -7.39 10.61 -28.61
C GLU A 426 -8.40 10.11 -27.56
N PHE A 427 -8.27 10.65 -26.34
CA PHE A 427 -9.24 10.35 -25.27
C PHE A 427 -10.45 11.27 -25.37
N SER A 428 -11.63 10.66 -25.46
CA SER A 428 -12.90 11.40 -25.45
C SER A 428 -13.09 12.14 -24.12
N LEU A 429 -13.91 13.19 -24.14
CA LEU A 429 -14.27 13.92 -22.90
C LEU A 429 -14.98 12.98 -21.89
N HIS A 430 -15.71 11.98 -22.38
CA HIS A 430 -16.34 10.95 -21.57
C HIS A 430 -15.30 10.12 -20.80
N THR A 431 -14.28 9.61 -21.50
CA THR A 431 -13.16 8.86 -20.92
C THR A 431 -12.43 9.70 -19.85
N LYS A 432 -12.09 10.97 -20.18
CA LYS A 432 -11.45 11.89 -19.25
C LYS A 432 -12.26 12.09 -17.98
N ASN A 433 -13.57 12.33 -18.11
CA ASN A 433 -14.45 12.57 -16.96
C ASN A 433 -14.60 11.33 -16.07
N ILE A 434 -14.77 10.14 -16.64
CA ILE A 434 -14.91 8.90 -15.86
C ILE A 434 -13.62 8.58 -15.10
N ILE A 435 -12.47 8.62 -15.77
CA ILE A 435 -11.20 8.32 -15.11
C ILE A 435 -10.89 9.35 -14.04
N PHE A 436 -11.17 10.63 -14.30
CA PHE A 436 -10.95 11.67 -13.33
C PHE A 436 -11.90 11.59 -12.14
N PHE A 437 -13.16 11.23 -12.38
CA PHE A 437 -14.12 10.92 -11.32
C PHE A 437 -13.63 9.76 -10.45
N ALA A 438 -13.18 8.68 -11.07
CA ALA A 438 -12.65 7.51 -10.36
C ALA A 438 -11.37 7.83 -9.58
N TYR A 439 -10.52 8.73 -10.10
CA TYR A 439 -9.25 9.12 -9.48
C TYR A 439 -9.42 10.10 -8.33
N THR A 440 -10.39 11.02 -8.40
CA THR A 440 -10.56 12.11 -7.42
C THR A 440 -11.84 12.02 -6.60
N ALA A 441 -13.02 12.07 -7.22
CA ALA A 441 -14.31 12.21 -6.53
C ALA A 441 -14.71 10.95 -5.77
N MET A 442 -14.59 9.77 -6.39
CA MET A 442 -15.00 8.50 -5.80
C MET A 442 -14.25 8.16 -4.50
N PRO A 443 -12.92 8.34 -4.40
CA PRO A 443 -12.21 8.21 -3.13
C PRO A 443 -12.76 9.10 -2.02
N GLY A 444 -13.13 10.33 -2.32
CA GLY A 444 -13.73 11.26 -1.38
C GLY A 444 -15.11 10.83 -0.89
N ILE A 445 -15.97 10.34 -1.80
CA ILE A 445 -17.29 9.82 -1.45
C ILE A 445 -17.18 8.64 -0.49
N LEU A 446 -16.28 7.69 -0.78
CA LEU A 446 -16.06 6.53 0.08
C LEU A 446 -15.40 6.92 1.42
N ALA A 447 -14.54 7.93 1.43
CA ALA A 447 -14.00 8.49 2.67
C ALA A 447 -15.11 9.07 3.57
N LEU A 448 -16.12 9.70 2.99
CA LEU A 448 -17.28 10.20 3.75
C LEU A 448 -18.10 9.06 4.35
N LEU A 449 -18.31 7.95 3.63
CA LEU A 449 -18.99 6.77 4.16
C LEU A 449 -18.24 6.15 5.36
N SER A 450 -16.92 6.26 5.38
CA SER A 450 -16.10 5.75 6.49
C SER A 450 -16.38 6.43 7.84
N ILE A 451 -17.02 7.59 7.84
CA ILE A 451 -17.39 8.32 9.07
C ILE A 451 -18.53 7.62 9.82
N ILE A 452 -19.42 6.92 9.13
CA ILE A 452 -20.64 6.35 9.72
C ILE A 452 -20.36 5.48 10.96
N PRO A 453 -19.44 4.52 10.94
CA PRO A 453 -19.11 3.75 12.14
C PRO A 453 -18.49 4.60 13.25
N MET A 454 -17.75 5.66 12.90
CA MET A 454 -17.03 6.49 13.85
C MET A 454 -17.96 7.28 14.78
N PHE A 455 -19.20 7.54 14.40
CA PHE A 455 -20.17 8.16 15.31
C PHE A 455 -20.38 7.34 16.59
N LYS A 456 -20.26 6.01 16.52
CA LYS A 456 -20.43 5.08 17.63
C LYS A 456 -19.11 4.76 18.37
N TYR A 457 -17.96 5.30 17.91
CA TYR A 457 -16.67 5.12 18.58
C TYR A 457 -16.63 5.98 19.85
N ASP A 458 -16.25 5.38 20.98
CA ASP A 458 -16.39 5.96 22.31
C ASP A 458 -15.08 6.03 23.13
N ILE A 459 -13.95 5.56 22.58
CA ILE A 459 -12.63 5.66 23.25
C ILE A 459 -12.05 7.06 22.98
N VAL A 460 -12.58 8.07 23.67
CA VAL A 460 -12.18 9.48 23.49
C VAL A 460 -12.20 10.22 24.82
N GLY A 461 -11.41 11.28 24.94
CA GLY A 461 -11.41 12.19 26.11
C GLY A 461 -11.31 11.46 27.44
N ALA A 462 -12.23 11.75 28.36
CA ALA A 462 -12.24 11.18 29.72
C ALA A 462 -12.31 9.64 29.75
N ASN A 463 -13.00 9.01 28.79
CA ASN A 463 -13.07 7.56 28.71
C ASN A 463 -11.70 6.94 28.39
N LYS A 464 -10.96 7.51 27.43
CA LYS A 464 -9.60 7.09 27.09
C LYS A 464 -8.64 7.29 28.28
N GLU A 465 -8.72 8.44 28.96
CA GLU A 465 -7.91 8.72 30.16
C GLU A 465 -8.18 7.72 31.29
N ALA A 466 -9.44 7.36 31.52
CA ALA A 466 -9.82 6.40 32.55
C ALA A 466 -9.22 5.00 32.28
N ILE A 467 -9.28 4.55 31.00
CA ILE A 467 -8.69 3.28 30.56
C ILE A 467 -7.18 3.30 30.79
N THR A 468 -6.51 4.37 30.36
CA THR A 468 -5.04 4.50 30.46
C THR A 468 -4.60 4.53 31.94
N LYS A 469 -5.30 5.26 32.81
CA LYS A 469 -5.01 5.32 34.26
C LYS A 469 -5.23 3.97 34.92
N ALA A 470 -6.31 3.26 34.60
CA ALA A 470 -6.61 1.96 35.20
C ALA A 470 -5.57 0.89 34.79
N LEU A 471 -5.11 0.91 33.52
CA LEU A 471 -4.05 0.00 33.06
C LEU A 471 -2.69 0.34 33.67
N ALA A 472 -2.38 1.63 33.86
CA ALA A 472 -1.16 2.06 34.52
C ALA A 472 -1.12 1.64 36.01
N ALA A 473 -2.25 1.76 36.73
CA ALA A 473 -2.36 1.31 38.11
C ALA A 473 -2.13 -0.21 38.24
N LYS A 474 -2.74 -1.03 37.37
CA LYS A 474 -2.51 -2.49 37.35
C LYS A 474 -1.05 -2.86 37.08
N LYS A 475 -0.35 -2.11 36.22
CA LYS A 475 1.08 -2.35 35.93
C LYS A 475 1.99 -1.90 37.10
N GLY A 476 1.61 -0.89 37.85
CA GLY A 476 2.30 -0.44 39.06
C GLY A 476 2.19 -1.45 40.21
N GLU A 477 1.04 -2.12 40.38
CA GLU A 477 0.82 -3.15 41.42
C GLU A 477 1.60 -4.46 41.14
N ILE A 478 2.03 -4.70 39.89
CA ILE A 478 2.84 -5.87 39.52
C ILE A 478 4.34 -5.59 39.69
N THR A 479 4.74 -4.33 39.83
CA THR A 479 6.15 -3.91 40.00
C THR A 479 6.53 -3.65 41.50
N GLU A 480 5.61 -3.70 42.41
CA GLU A 480 5.82 -3.76 43.86
C GLU A 480 5.71 -5.21 44.38
#